data_d4ed8978afcbadd0b75c54a5c44a2ba6
#
_entry.id   d4ed8978afcbadd0b75c54a5c44a2ba6
#
_cell.length_a   1.000
_cell.length_b   1.000
_cell.length_c   1.000
_cell.angle_alpha   90.00
_cell.angle_beta   90.00
_cell.angle_gamma   90.00
#
_symmetry.space_group_name_H-M   'P 1'
#
loop_
_entity.id
_entity.type
_entity.pdbx_description
1 polymer ?
#
loop_
_entity_poly.entity_id
_entity_poly.type
_entity_poly.pdbx_seq_one_letter_code
_entity_poly.pdbx_strand_id
1 'polypeptide(L)'
;MSREQLIALFEQQTDKKKTAAADMRKENDKNALALRTMLADEHKAMEKQGGISLIGGVALAAAAHKHLGADPVEYARKRWGVGNVVEKALTASSDTGGAFTIEETLSTDLIPILNATAIMRKMGCTTLPLVNGQLKIPKMTGGATATYLSESAVIAASQQTFGQLLLQGKKLGAKVPISNDLLKFSALNVDQIVRQDIVTRLALREDLAFIEGNGDAGTPVGIRNLMLVANKVAMTATPTAVTATTDAGRLTTLLDTANVPDTKRGWIMRPEVRNWLATVRIATGALAFPEVSASNMWWGYPIAISNQITVDSSTSSYVYLQEFPELIIADAYTMQIDASSEAAYTDSTSTLVSTFDRDETVIRAIEMHDFGMRHNASVAALTGCTWGIA
;
A
#
# COMPACT_ATOMS: atom_id res chain seq x y z
N MET A 1 71.21 -7.66 -19.67
CA MET A 1 70.88 -8.51 -18.51
C MET A 1 71.62 -9.84 -18.68
N SER A 2 72.36 -10.26 -17.65
CA SER A 2 72.99 -11.58 -17.70
C SER A 2 71.95 -12.70 -17.52
N ARG A 3 72.30 -13.90 -18.02
CA ARG A 3 71.44 -15.08 -17.91
C ARG A 3 71.01 -15.39 -16.47
N GLU A 4 71.91 -15.09 -15.50
CA GLU A 4 71.67 -15.25 -14.07
C GLU A 4 70.62 -14.27 -13.52
N GLN A 5 70.59 -13.02 -14.01
CA GLN A 5 69.58 -12.03 -13.62
C GLN A 5 68.16 -12.38 -14.12
N LEU A 6 68.06 -13.04 -15.29
CA LEU A 6 66.75 -13.53 -15.83
C LEU A 6 66.18 -14.71 -15.04
N ILE A 7 67.11 -15.62 -14.58
CA ILE A 7 66.67 -16.77 -13.74
C ILE A 7 66.21 -16.28 -12.38
N ALA A 8 66.85 -15.35 -11.73
CA ALA A 8 66.46 -14.79 -10.46
C ALA A 8 65.11 -14.04 -10.56
N LEU A 9 64.82 -13.36 -11.67
CA LEU A 9 63.58 -12.68 -11.91
C LEU A 9 62.43 -13.67 -12.13
N PHE A 10 62.68 -14.80 -12.78
CA PHE A 10 61.71 -15.87 -13.00
C PHE A 10 61.38 -16.63 -11.70
N GLU A 11 62.40 -16.87 -10.85
CA GLU A 11 62.21 -17.47 -9.53
C GLU A 11 61.39 -16.53 -8.62
N GLN A 12 61.67 -15.24 -8.62
CA GLN A 12 60.95 -14.24 -7.86
C GLN A 12 59.48 -14.09 -8.33
N GLN A 13 59.20 -14.21 -9.63
CA GLN A 13 57.83 -14.22 -10.16
C GLN A 13 57.07 -15.49 -9.82
N THR A 14 57.74 -16.66 -9.80
CA THR A 14 57.12 -17.93 -9.43
C THR A 14 56.80 -17.98 -7.95
N ASP A 15 57.63 -17.43 -7.09
CA ASP A 15 57.34 -17.36 -5.65
C ASP A 15 56.22 -16.36 -5.32
N LYS A 16 56.16 -15.22 -6.02
CA LYS A 16 55.02 -14.30 -5.91
C LYS A 16 53.71 -14.92 -6.35
N LYS A 17 53.73 -15.75 -7.41
CA LYS A 17 52.55 -16.49 -7.85
C LYS A 17 52.12 -17.58 -6.86
N LYS A 18 53.07 -18.26 -6.22
CA LYS A 18 52.77 -19.28 -5.19
C LYS A 18 52.22 -18.66 -3.92
N THR A 19 52.77 -17.52 -3.47
CA THR A 19 52.22 -16.79 -2.31
C THR A 19 50.81 -16.23 -2.59
N ALA A 20 50.58 -15.62 -3.75
CA ALA A 20 49.26 -15.13 -4.13
C ALA A 20 48.20 -16.27 -4.24
N ALA A 21 48.59 -17.44 -4.74
CA ALA A 21 47.72 -18.62 -4.79
C ALA A 21 47.44 -19.20 -3.40
N ALA A 22 48.40 -19.14 -2.48
CA ALA A 22 48.19 -19.56 -1.09
C ALA A 22 47.31 -18.60 -0.32
N ASP A 23 47.41 -17.30 -0.56
CA ASP A 23 46.56 -16.28 0.05
C ASP A 23 45.11 -16.36 -0.47
N MET A 24 44.93 -16.59 -1.78
CA MET A 24 43.60 -16.84 -2.35
C MET A 24 42.94 -18.11 -1.80
N ARG A 25 43.72 -19.17 -1.54
CA ARG A 25 43.18 -20.39 -0.89
C ARG A 25 42.75 -20.10 0.55
N LYS A 26 43.55 -19.36 1.32
CA LYS A 26 43.19 -18.95 2.70
C LYS A 26 41.95 -18.07 2.75
N GLU A 27 41.76 -17.21 1.76
CA GLU A 27 40.57 -16.34 1.67
C GLU A 27 39.33 -17.13 1.25
N ASN A 28 39.48 -18.06 0.32
CA ASN A 28 38.38 -18.98 -0.02
C ASN A 28 38.00 -19.92 1.14
N ASP A 29 38.97 -20.39 1.94
CA ASP A 29 38.70 -21.18 3.14
C ASP A 29 37.99 -20.37 4.23
N LYS A 30 38.37 -19.09 4.42
CA LYS A 30 37.65 -18.17 5.33
C LYS A 30 36.23 -17.89 4.86
N ASN A 31 36.03 -17.67 3.57
CA ASN A 31 34.69 -17.43 2.99
C ASN A 31 33.82 -18.70 3.08
N ALA A 32 34.41 -19.87 2.86
CA ALA A 32 33.71 -21.16 3.05
C ALA A 32 33.35 -21.43 4.51
N LEU A 33 34.21 -21.03 5.46
CA LEU A 33 33.93 -21.14 6.90
C LEU A 33 32.83 -20.15 7.33
N ALA A 34 32.89 -18.90 6.85
CA ALA A 34 31.86 -17.89 7.12
C ALA A 34 30.50 -18.30 6.56
N LEU A 35 30.46 -18.88 5.36
CA LEU A 35 29.24 -19.42 4.77
C LEU A 35 28.67 -20.61 5.57
N ARG A 36 29.55 -21.47 6.09
CA ARG A 36 29.13 -22.58 6.96
C ARG A 36 28.57 -22.12 8.29
N THR A 37 29.13 -21.05 8.89
CA THR A 37 28.59 -20.46 10.13
C THR A 37 27.25 -19.76 9.90
N MET A 38 27.12 -18.97 8.82
CA MET A 38 25.83 -18.35 8.45
C MET A 38 24.74 -19.41 8.19
N LEU A 39 25.03 -20.47 7.45
CA LEU A 39 24.10 -21.58 7.21
C LEU A 39 23.73 -22.32 8.49
N ALA A 40 24.64 -22.42 9.47
CA ALA A 40 24.36 -23.05 10.76
C ALA A 40 23.49 -22.17 11.67
N ASP A 41 23.66 -20.85 11.60
CA ASP A 41 22.88 -19.90 12.39
C ASP A 41 21.46 -19.72 11.81
N GLU A 42 21.30 -19.68 10.49
CA GLU A 42 19.98 -19.73 9.82
C GLU A 42 19.24 -21.04 10.14
N HIS A 43 19.97 -22.14 10.21
CA HIS A 43 19.36 -23.45 10.56
C HIS A 43 18.84 -23.47 12.01
N LYS A 44 19.59 -22.89 12.97
CA LYS A 44 19.12 -22.75 14.37
C LYS A 44 17.91 -21.81 14.47
N ALA A 45 17.81 -20.79 13.64
CA ALA A 45 16.67 -19.89 13.58
C ALA A 45 15.42 -20.60 13.01
N MET A 46 15.60 -21.46 12.00
CA MET A 46 14.51 -22.26 11.40
C MET A 46 14.02 -23.42 12.29
N GLU A 47 14.91 -24.06 13.05
CA GLU A 47 14.50 -25.07 14.04
C GLU A 47 13.62 -24.52 15.16
N LYS A 48 13.78 -23.24 15.52
CA LYS A 48 12.93 -22.56 16.48
C LYS A 48 11.53 -22.22 15.96
N GLN A 49 11.30 -22.22 14.64
CA GLN A 49 10.04 -21.88 13.99
C GLN A 49 9.19 -23.09 13.52
N GLY A 50 9.60 -24.31 13.83
CA GLY A 50 8.71 -25.47 13.75
C GLY A 50 8.37 -25.99 12.33
N GLY A 51 9.19 -25.74 11.31
CA GLY A 51 8.98 -26.36 10.00
C GLY A 51 9.94 -25.88 8.92
N ILE A 52 10.61 -26.84 8.27
CA ILE A 52 11.46 -26.54 7.10
C ILE A 52 10.53 -26.28 5.92
N SER A 53 10.57 -25.06 5.35
CA SER A 53 9.91 -24.78 4.08
C SER A 53 10.45 -25.72 3.00
N LEU A 54 9.58 -26.42 2.29
CA LEU A 54 9.94 -27.33 1.20
C LEU A 54 10.87 -26.65 0.18
N ILE A 55 10.55 -25.41 -0.16
CA ILE A 55 11.31 -24.59 -1.11
C ILE A 55 12.72 -24.29 -0.57
N GLY A 56 12.86 -23.92 0.71
CA GLY A 56 14.14 -23.68 1.35
C GLY A 56 15.00 -24.95 1.43
N GLY A 57 14.40 -26.10 1.72
CA GLY A 57 15.09 -27.40 1.76
C GLY A 57 15.60 -27.82 0.38
N VAL A 58 14.81 -27.69 -0.67
CA VAL A 58 15.21 -28.00 -2.06
C VAL A 58 16.31 -27.03 -2.54
N ALA A 59 16.20 -25.74 -2.24
CA ALA A 59 17.22 -24.75 -2.57
C ALA A 59 18.56 -25.03 -1.88
N LEU A 60 18.54 -25.45 -0.61
CA LEU A 60 19.76 -25.85 0.14
C LEU A 60 20.40 -27.12 -0.44
N ALA A 61 19.61 -28.12 -0.84
CA ALA A 61 20.12 -29.34 -1.47
C ALA A 61 20.72 -29.03 -2.85
N ALA A 62 20.10 -28.14 -3.63
CA ALA A 62 20.64 -27.67 -4.93
C ALA A 62 21.92 -26.86 -4.76
N ALA A 63 22.02 -26.01 -3.74
CA ALA A 63 23.22 -25.25 -3.40
C ALA A 63 24.37 -26.19 -2.97
N ALA A 64 24.09 -27.25 -2.20
CA ALA A 64 25.06 -28.25 -1.80
C ALA A 64 25.62 -29.02 -3.02
N HIS A 65 24.78 -29.32 -4.02
CA HIS A 65 25.24 -29.90 -5.29
C HIS A 65 26.20 -28.97 -6.03
N LYS A 66 25.83 -27.70 -6.17
CA LYS A 66 26.62 -26.69 -6.91
C LYS A 66 27.96 -26.36 -6.25
N HIS A 67 28.03 -26.33 -4.92
CA HIS A 67 29.24 -25.86 -4.19
C HIS A 67 30.08 -26.99 -3.57
N LEU A 68 29.47 -28.15 -3.30
CA LEU A 68 30.13 -29.27 -2.62
C LEU A 68 30.20 -30.53 -3.48
N GLY A 69 29.57 -30.53 -4.68
CA GLY A 69 29.49 -31.71 -5.56
C GLY A 69 28.73 -32.90 -4.96
N ALA A 70 27.96 -32.67 -3.90
CA ALA A 70 27.18 -33.71 -3.23
C ALA A 70 25.89 -34.04 -4.00
N ASP A 71 25.47 -35.30 -4.04
CA ASP A 71 24.14 -35.67 -4.57
C ASP A 71 23.04 -34.98 -3.72
N PRO A 72 22.15 -34.20 -4.33
CA PRO A 72 21.08 -33.48 -3.62
C PRO A 72 20.20 -34.40 -2.78
N VAL A 73 19.87 -35.60 -3.29
CA VAL A 73 19.04 -36.61 -2.61
C VAL A 73 19.78 -37.17 -1.39
N GLU A 74 21.06 -37.54 -1.57
CA GLU A 74 21.89 -38.04 -0.47
C GLU A 74 22.15 -36.99 0.59
N TYR A 75 22.33 -35.74 0.19
CA TYR A 75 22.42 -34.60 1.11
C TYR A 75 21.17 -34.41 1.92
N ALA A 76 19.98 -34.43 1.27
CA ALA A 76 18.69 -34.33 1.95
C ALA A 76 18.46 -35.47 2.94
N ARG A 77 18.82 -36.69 2.56
CA ARG A 77 18.72 -37.90 3.40
C ARG A 77 19.61 -37.84 4.63
N LYS A 78 20.84 -37.36 4.48
CA LYS A 78 21.78 -37.21 5.60
C LYS A 78 21.39 -36.07 6.55
N ARG A 79 20.76 -35.06 6.02
CA ARG A 79 20.46 -33.84 6.79
C ARG A 79 19.14 -33.92 7.54
N TRP A 80 18.12 -34.46 6.93
CA TRP A 80 16.74 -34.47 7.45
C TRP A 80 16.15 -35.86 7.67
N GLY A 81 16.93 -36.92 7.46
CA GLY A 81 16.51 -38.28 7.63
C GLY A 81 15.90 -38.94 6.37
N VAL A 82 15.78 -40.24 6.38
CA VAL A 82 15.24 -41.01 5.26
C VAL A 82 13.72 -40.81 5.18
N GLY A 83 13.21 -40.54 3.97
CA GLY A 83 11.77 -40.41 3.72
C GLY A 83 11.21 -38.98 4.02
N ASN A 84 12.07 -37.99 4.24
CA ASN A 84 11.63 -36.60 4.45
C ASN A 84 11.02 -35.98 3.17
N VAL A 85 10.27 -34.88 3.34
CA VAL A 85 9.52 -34.23 2.26
C VAL A 85 10.45 -33.69 1.17
N VAL A 86 11.65 -33.21 1.54
CA VAL A 86 12.65 -32.67 0.60
C VAL A 86 13.26 -33.81 -0.24
N GLU A 87 13.58 -34.93 0.36
CA GLU A 87 14.05 -36.16 -0.36
C GLU A 87 12.99 -36.61 -1.37
N LYS A 88 11.73 -36.73 -0.95
CA LYS A 88 10.60 -37.08 -1.82
C LYS A 88 10.43 -36.12 -3.00
N ALA A 89 10.57 -34.82 -2.76
CA ALA A 89 10.48 -33.82 -3.81
C ALA A 89 11.64 -33.90 -4.82
N LEU A 90 12.86 -34.19 -4.37
CA LEU A 90 14.03 -34.34 -5.22
C LEU A 90 13.99 -35.67 -6.04
N THR A 91 13.46 -36.75 -5.47
CA THR A 91 13.31 -38.04 -6.17
C THR A 91 12.14 -38.02 -7.15
N ALA A 92 11.10 -37.20 -6.93
CA ALA A 92 9.93 -37.07 -7.79
C ALA A 92 10.25 -36.46 -9.16
N SER A 93 11.38 -35.78 -9.31
CA SER A 93 11.81 -35.18 -10.58
C SER A 93 12.47 -36.15 -11.55
N SER A 94 12.68 -37.42 -11.19
CA SER A 94 13.22 -38.42 -12.07
C SER A 94 12.11 -39.27 -12.73
N ASP A 95 12.08 -39.27 -14.04
CA ASP A 95 11.04 -39.76 -14.96
C ASP A 95 10.73 -41.28 -14.90
N THR A 96 11.30 -42.05 -13.99
CA THR A 96 11.20 -43.51 -13.97
C THR A 96 10.59 -44.12 -12.71
N GLY A 97 10.18 -43.33 -11.71
CA GLY A 97 9.78 -43.85 -10.40
C GLY A 97 8.49 -43.27 -9.86
N GLY A 98 7.33 -43.64 -10.40
CA GLY A 98 6.07 -43.57 -9.66
C GLY A 98 5.54 -42.15 -9.37
N ALA A 99 5.53 -41.25 -10.34
CA ALA A 99 4.89 -39.91 -10.25
C ALA A 99 3.40 -39.94 -9.88
N PHE A 100 2.79 -41.11 -9.78
CA PHE A 100 1.38 -41.33 -9.43
C PHE A 100 1.10 -41.42 -7.91
N THR A 101 2.12 -41.40 -7.07
CA THR A 101 1.98 -41.52 -5.60
C THR A 101 2.50 -40.31 -4.83
N ILE A 102 2.67 -39.18 -5.50
CA ILE A 102 3.03 -37.93 -4.80
C ILE A 102 1.75 -37.38 -4.20
N GLU A 103 1.61 -37.44 -2.88
CA GLU A 103 0.68 -36.53 -2.18
C GLU A 103 1.05 -35.10 -2.56
N GLU A 104 0.14 -34.42 -3.27
CA GLU A 104 0.27 -32.98 -3.49
C GLU A 104 0.29 -32.29 -2.12
N THR A 105 1.47 -31.96 -1.64
CA THR A 105 1.60 -31.08 -0.47
C THR A 105 1.17 -29.71 -0.89
N LEU A 106 -0.13 -29.43 -0.75
CA LEU A 106 -0.67 -28.08 -0.88
C LEU A 106 0.05 -27.19 0.13
N SER A 107 0.66 -26.11 -0.36
CA SER A 107 1.16 -25.06 0.51
C SER A 107 -0.01 -24.51 1.32
N THR A 108 0.15 -24.41 2.62
CA THR A 108 -0.81 -23.70 3.49
C THR A 108 -0.70 -22.18 3.34
N ASP A 109 0.28 -21.69 2.59
CA ASP A 109 0.49 -20.27 2.33
C ASP A 109 -0.34 -19.85 1.12
N LEU A 110 -1.41 -19.09 1.37
CA LEU A 110 -2.17 -18.41 0.33
C LEU A 110 -1.45 -17.13 -0.07
N ILE A 111 -1.23 -16.94 -1.37
CA ILE A 111 -0.74 -15.65 -1.89
C ILE A 111 -1.95 -14.72 -2.02
N PRO A 112 -2.07 -13.67 -1.19
CA PRO A 112 -3.21 -12.77 -1.25
C PRO A 112 -3.16 -11.91 -2.53
N ILE A 113 -4.34 -11.45 -2.97
CA ILE A 113 -4.44 -10.49 -4.06
C ILE A 113 -3.78 -9.18 -3.63
N LEU A 114 -2.99 -8.55 -4.51
CA LEU A 114 -2.42 -7.24 -4.26
C LEU A 114 -3.55 -6.20 -4.21
N ASN A 115 -3.74 -5.60 -3.06
CA ASN A 115 -4.73 -4.56 -2.84
C ASN A 115 -4.04 -3.21 -2.59
N ALA A 116 -4.66 -2.12 -3.05
CA ALA A 116 -4.26 -0.78 -2.67
C ALA A 116 -4.45 -0.58 -1.15
N THR A 117 -3.73 0.36 -0.56
CA THR A 117 -3.86 0.68 0.87
C THR A 117 -4.87 1.81 1.05
N ALA A 118 -5.79 1.67 2.00
CA ALA A 118 -6.68 2.74 2.44
C ALA A 118 -5.88 3.84 3.16
N ILE A 119 -6.08 5.10 2.81
CA ILE A 119 -5.22 6.20 3.26
C ILE A 119 -5.93 7.24 4.12
N MET A 120 -7.21 7.52 3.92
CA MET A 120 -7.88 8.66 4.55
C MET A 120 -7.84 8.59 6.08
N ARG A 121 -8.20 7.45 6.68
CA ARG A 121 -8.13 7.27 8.13
C ARG A 121 -6.69 7.32 8.67
N LYS A 122 -5.73 6.78 7.90
CA LYS A 122 -4.31 6.73 8.29
C LYS A 122 -3.65 8.10 8.33
N MET A 123 -4.07 9.02 7.46
CA MET A 123 -3.47 10.35 7.37
C MET A 123 -3.93 11.31 8.48
N GLY A 124 -4.92 10.92 9.28
CA GLY A 124 -5.32 11.66 10.48
C GLY A 124 -6.49 12.61 10.27
N CYS A 125 -7.46 12.23 9.45
CA CYS A 125 -8.77 12.88 9.42
C CYS A 125 -9.44 12.84 10.79
N THR A 126 -10.21 13.85 11.13
CA THR A 126 -10.96 13.91 12.39
C THR A 126 -12.13 12.93 12.35
N THR A 127 -12.19 11.98 13.28
CA THR A 127 -13.32 11.06 13.40
C THR A 127 -14.29 11.53 14.48
N LEU A 128 -15.59 11.55 14.16
CA LEU A 128 -16.64 11.94 15.08
C LEU A 128 -17.75 10.88 15.09
N PRO A 129 -18.40 10.60 16.24
CA PRO A 129 -19.50 9.67 16.29
C PRO A 129 -20.78 10.27 15.71
N LEU A 130 -21.50 9.50 14.90
CA LEU A 130 -22.85 9.81 14.43
C LEU A 130 -23.89 9.35 15.44
N VAL A 131 -24.43 10.27 16.21
CA VAL A 131 -25.51 9.94 17.15
C VAL A 131 -26.85 9.91 16.39
N ASN A 132 -27.61 8.82 16.52
CA ASN A 132 -28.89 8.61 15.81
C ASN A 132 -28.81 8.75 14.27
N GLY A 133 -27.64 8.40 13.68
CA GLY A 133 -27.44 8.41 12.24
C GLY A 133 -27.26 9.79 11.61
N GLN A 134 -27.24 10.86 12.40
CA GLN A 134 -27.05 12.25 11.93
C GLN A 134 -26.15 13.03 12.88
N LEU A 135 -25.34 13.91 12.33
CA LEU A 135 -24.52 14.86 13.07
C LEU A 135 -24.66 16.24 12.45
N LYS A 136 -25.11 17.22 13.23
CA LYS A 136 -25.21 18.63 12.84
C LYS A 136 -24.15 19.43 13.57
N ILE A 137 -23.22 19.99 12.82
CA ILE A 137 -22.14 20.82 13.38
C ILE A 137 -22.41 22.28 12.98
N PRO A 138 -22.71 23.19 13.92
CA PRO A 138 -22.81 24.60 13.61
C PRO A 138 -21.46 25.15 13.18
N LYS A 139 -21.44 25.97 12.14
CA LYS A 139 -20.24 26.67 11.68
C LYS A 139 -20.54 28.16 11.51
N MET A 140 -19.58 29.00 11.84
CA MET A 140 -19.65 30.43 11.56
C MET A 140 -19.19 30.66 10.10
N THR A 141 -20.04 31.33 9.31
CA THR A 141 -19.76 31.61 7.89
C THR A 141 -19.35 33.07 7.65
N GLY A 142 -19.62 33.94 8.60
CA GLY A 142 -19.14 35.32 8.58
C GLY A 142 -18.88 35.85 9.99
N GLY A 143 -17.78 36.54 10.17
CA GLY A 143 -17.37 37.17 11.43
C GLY A 143 -17.83 38.63 11.58
N ALA A 144 -17.67 39.19 12.78
CA ALA A 144 -17.81 40.60 13.00
C ALA A 144 -16.68 41.38 12.31
N THR A 145 -16.98 42.56 11.80
CA THR A 145 -15.99 43.50 11.25
C THR A 145 -15.52 44.49 12.33
N ALA A 146 -14.22 44.65 12.46
CA ALA A 146 -13.62 45.66 13.34
C ALA A 146 -12.98 46.75 12.48
N THR A 147 -13.24 48.00 12.83
CA THR A 147 -12.66 49.15 12.12
C THR A 147 -12.05 50.13 13.11
N TYR A 148 -10.94 50.78 12.75
CA TYR A 148 -10.43 51.93 13.50
C TYR A 148 -11.30 53.13 13.22
N LEU A 149 -11.61 53.87 14.26
CA LEU A 149 -12.49 55.01 14.19
C LEU A 149 -11.70 56.31 14.47
N SER A 150 -12.04 57.37 13.74
CA SER A 150 -11.64 58.73 14.10
C SER A 150 -12.56 59.27 15.19
N GLU A 151 -12.16 60.36 15.79
CA GLU A 151 -12.94 61.06 16.80
C GLU A 151 -14.36 61.39 16.28
N SER A 152 -15.38 61.01 17.05
CA SER A 152 -16.80 61.18 16.72
C SER A 152 -17.35 60.29 15.58
N ALA A 153 -16.61 59.30 15.07
CA ALA A 153 -17.13 58.38 14.08
C ALA A 153 -18.04 57.31 14.69
N VAL A 154 -19.08 56.94 13.98
CA VAL A 154 -20.04 55.91 14.40
C VAL A 154 -19.48 54.52 14.15
N ILE A 155 -19.58 53.62 15.14
CA ILE A 155 -19.24 52.19 15.00
C ILE A 155 -20.28 51.55 14.10
N ALA A 156 -19.85 51.02 12.94
CA ALA A 156 -20.74 50.27 12.07
C ALA A 156 -21.09 48.93 12.74
N ALA A 157 -22.38 48.63 12.85
CA ALA A 157 -22.85 47.36 13.34
C ALA A 157 -22.57 46.25 12.30
N SER A 158 -22.00 45.18 12.72
CA SER A 158 -21.83 43.97 11.90
C SER A 158 -22.49 42.77 12.57
N GLN A 159 -23.11 41.93 11.77
CA GLN A 159 -23.80 40.74 12.25
C GLN A 159 -23.04 39.50 11.83
N GLN A 160 -22.86 38.58 12.77
CA GLN A 160 -22.30 37.25 12.50
C GLN A 160 -23.31 36.38 11.74
N THR A 161 -22.82 35.60 10.81
CA THR A 161 -23.63 34.65 10.07
C THR A 161 -23.23 33.21 10.42
N PHE A 162 -24.24 32.36 10.59
CA PHE A 162 -24.05 30.97 10.96
C PHE A 162 -24.60 30.05 9.88
N GLY A 163 -23.94 28.95 9.66
CA GLY A 163 -24.35 27.84 8.83
C GLY A 163 -24.28 26.54 9.61
N GLN A 164 -24.51 25.43 8.95
CA GLN A 164 -24.35 24.12 9.54
C GLN A 164 -23.68 23.15 8.56
N LEU A 165 -22.86 22.25 9.06
CA LEU A 165 -22.44 21.06 8.37
C LEU A 165 -23.36 19.92 8.84
N LEU A 166 -24.08 19.31 7.91
CA LEU A 166 -24.94 18.17 8.16
C LEU A 166 -24.29 16.92 7.60
N LEU A 167 -24.02 15.95 8.46
CA LEU A 167 -23.54 14.62 8.12
C LEU A 167 -24.65 13.60 8.38
N GLN A 168 -24.91 12.73 7.40
CA GLN A 168 -25.96 11.73 7.45
C GLN A 168 -25.37 10.37 7.10
N GLY A 169 -25.47 9.40 8.00
CA GLY A 169 -24.86 8.09 7.82
C GLY A 169 -25.32 7.40 6.54
N LYS A 170 -24.35 7.03 5.72
CA LYS A 170 -24.49 6.24 4.51
C LYS A 170 -24.03 4.82 4.79
N LYS A 171 -24.83 3.82 4.36
CA LYS A 171 -24.48 2.42 4.57
C LYS A 171 -23.57 1.91 3.47
N LEU A 172 -22.43 1.35 3.87
CA LEU A 172 -21.56 0.57 3.02
C LEU A 172 -21.64 -0.90 3.44
N GLY A 173 -21.81 -1.81 2.49
CA GLY A 173 -21.93 -3.21 2.79
C GLY A 173 -21.35 -4.10 1.71
N ALA A 174 -20.83 -5.26 2.13
CA ALA A 174 -20.39 -6.32 1.26
C ALA A 174 -21.04 -7.65 1.69
N LYS A 175 -21.26 -8.54 0.73
CA LYS A 175 -21.82 -9.87 0.95
C LYS A 175 -21.06 -10.86 0.06
N VAL A 176 -20.60 -11.97 0.67
CA VAL A 176 -19.85 -13.02 -0.02
C VAL A 176 -20.41 -14.37 0.33
N PRO A 177 -20.96 -15.14 -0.63
CA PRO A 177 -21.35 -16.54 -0.45
C PRO A 177 -20.11 -17.45 -0.50
N ILE A 178 -20.09 -18.48 0.36
CA ILE A 178 -19.02 -19.48 0.44
C ILE A 178 -19.68 -20.84 0.56
N SER A 179 -19.24 -21.82 -0.24
CA SER A 179 -19.72 -23.20 -0.12
C SER A 179 -19.30 -23.80 1.24
N ASN A 180 -20.23 -24.51 1.88
CA ASN A 180 -19.96 -25.20 3.14
C ASN A 180 -18.94 -26.31 2.99
N ASP A 181 -18.85 -26.93 1.81
CA ASP A 181 -17.82 -27.94 1.51
C ASP A 181 -16.43 -27.30 1.54
N LEU A 182 -16.28 -26.09 0.99
CA LEU A 182 -15.01 -25.35 1.05
C LEU A 182 -14.64 -24.99 2.50
N LEU A 183 -15.61 -24.63 3.33
CA LEU A 183 -15.38 -24.35 4.75
C LEU A 183 -15.00 -25.58 5.55
N LYS A 184 -15.55 -26.77 5.21
CA LYS A 184 -15.33 -28.04 5.94
C LYS A 184 -14.06 -28.76 5.50
N PHE A 185 -13.76 -28.77 4.20
CA PHE A 185 -12.70 -29.62 3.61
C PHE A 185 -11.45 -28.85 3.19
N SER A 186 -11.44 -27.52 3.27
CA SER A 186 -10.24 -26.76 2.95
C SER A 186 -9.17 -26.92 4.04
N ALA A 187 -7.93 -27.13 3.62
CA ALA A 187 -6.76 -27.08 4.50
C ALA A 187 -6.45 -25.65 4.98
N LEU A 188 -7.05 -24.63 4.33
CA LEU A 188 -6.88 -23.22 4.64
C LEU A 188 -8.03 -22.72 5.52
N ASN A 189 -7.76 -21.73 6.36
CA ASN A 189 -8.80 -21.03 7.11
C ASN A 189 -9.54 -20.03 6.21
N VAL A 190 -10.43 -20.54 5.35
CA VAL A 190 -11.16 -19.76 4.32
C VAL A 190 -12.00 -18.66 4.95
N ASP A 191 -12.64 -18.91 6.09
CA ASP A 191 -13.45 -17.89 6.79
C ASP A 191 -12.63 -16.65 7.14
N GLN A 192 -11.44 -16.84 7.69
CA GLN A 192 -10.56 -15.71 8.04
C GLN A 192 -10.08 -14.93 6.80
N ILE A 193 -9.72 -15.67 5.73
CA ILE A 193 -9.26 -15.07 4.48
C ILE A 193 -10.36 -14.20 3.86
N VAL A 194 -11.59 -14.72 3.79
CA VAL A 194 -12.73 -13.98 3.23
C VAL A 194 -13.09 -12.77 4.07
N ARG A 195 -13.09 -12.90 5.40
CA ARG A 195 -13.31 -11.75 6.30
C ARG A 195 -12.27 -10.66 6.07
N GLN A 196 -11.00 -11.02 5.94
CA GLN A 196 -9.93 -10.06 5.69
C GLN A 196 -10.06 -9.38 4.32
N ASP A 197 -10.42 -10.12 3.28
CA ASP A 197 -10.66 -9.53 1.95
C ASP A 197 -11.86 -8.57 1.98
N ILE A 198 -12.96 -8.93 2.63
CA ILE A 198 -14.13 -8.06 2.79
C ILE A 198 -13.72 -6.75 3.47
N VAL A 199 -13.00 -6.79 4.59
CA VAL A 199 -12.54 -5.59 5.32
C VAL A 199 -11.68 -4.71 4.42
N THR A 200 -10.75 -5.30 3.67
CA THR A 200 -9.88 -4.56 2.74
C THR A 200 -10.70 -3.91 1.62
N ARG A 201 -11.68 -4.62 1.04
CA ARG A 201 -12.54 -4.09 -0.02
C ARG A 201 -13.43 -2.95 0.45
N LEU A 202 -13.98 -3.08 1.67
CA LEU A 202 -14.77 -2.00 2.27
C LEU A 202 -13.92 -0.76 2.50
N ALA A 203 -12.73 -0.89 3.08
CA ALA A 203 -11.81 0.22 3.32
C ALA A 203 -11.38 0.93 2.02
N LEU A 204 -11.14 0.19 0.93
CA LEU A 204 -10.85 0.78 -0.38
C LEU A 204 -12.05 1.50 -0.98
N ARG A 205 -13.25 0.95 -0.82
CA ARG A 205 -14.47 1.59 -1.31
C ARG A 205 -14.81 2.84 -0.52
N GLU A 206 -14.53 2.84 0.79
CA GLU A 206 -14.63 4.00 1.66
C GLU A 206 -13.69 5.12 1.18
N ASP A 207 -12.41 4.82 0.96
CA ASP A 207 -11.43 5.79 0.45
C ASP A 207 -11.84 6.38 -0.90
N LEU A 208 -12.32 5.53 -1.82
CA LEU A 208 -12.83 5.99 -3.12
C LEU A 208 -14.01 6.96 -2.93
N ALA A 209 -14.95 6.64 -2.03
CA ALA A 209 -16.10 7.50 -1.75
C ALA A 209 -15.68 8.83 -1.11
N PHE A 210 -14.70 8.83 -0.22
CA PHE A 210 -14.21 10.05 0.43
C PHE A 210 -13.40 10.95 -0.51
N ILE A 211 -12.74 10.38 -1.51
CA ILE A 211 -11.99 11.17 -2.51
C ILE A 211 -12.90 11.63 -3.64
N GLU A 212 -13.66 10.72 -4.27
CA GLU A 212 -14.34 10.95 -5.55
C GLU A 212 -15.88 10.95 -5.44
N GLY A 213 -16.45 10.59 -4.28
CA GLY A 213 -17.89 10.43 -4.12
C GLY A 213 -18.68 11.65 -4.59
N ASN A 214 -19.78 11.41 -5.31
CA ASN A 214 -20.64 12.43 -5.89
C ASN A 214 -21.94 12.68 -5.08
N GLY A 215 -22.19 11.91 -4.03
CA GLY A 215 -23.41 12.00 -3.23
C GLY A 215 -24.60 11.23 -3.78
N ASP A 216 -24.47 10.57 -4.93
CA ASP A 216 -25.54 9.79 -5.54
C ASP A 216 -25.71 8.41 -4.90
N ALA A 217 -26.91 7.84 -5.00
CA ALA A 217 -27.22 6.47 -4.57
C ALA A 217 -26.78 6.13 -3.13
N GLY A 218 -26.80 7.11 -2.22
CA GLY A 218 -26.40 6.90 -0.84
C GLY A 218 -24.88 6.89 -0.60
N THR A 219 -24.09 7.32 -1.58
CA THR A 219 -22.63 7.51 -1.43
C THR A 219 -22.34 8.82 -0.72
N PRO A 220 -21.30 8.91 0.18
CA PRO A 220 -20.84 10.18 0.71
C PRO A 220 -20.38 11.15 -0.39
N VAL A 221 -20.43 12.45 -0.10
CA VAL A 221 -19.83 13.45 -1.00
C VAL A 221 -18.34 13.53 -0.69
N GLY A 222 -17.51 13.27 -1.69
CA GLY A 222 -16.06 13.24 -1.54
C GLY A 222 -15.39 14.60 -1.69
N ILE A 223 -14.09 14.64 -1.43
CA ILE A 223 -13.23 15.83 -1.51
C ILE A 223 -13.39 16.53 -2.86
N ARG A 224 -13.38 15.78 -3.96
CA ARG A 224 -13.48 16.31 -5.34
C ARG A 224 -14.71 17.20 -5.53
N ASN A 225 -15.82 16.87 -4.87
CA ASN A 225 -17.10 17.55 -5.02
C ASN A 225 -17.39 18.56 -3.90
N LEU A 226 -16.76 18.41 -2.73
CA LEU A 226 -16.90 19.34 -1.60
C LEU A 226 -15.99 20.57 -1.71
N MET A 227 -14.82 20.45 -2.36
CA MET A 227 -13.87 21.55 -2.47
C MET A 227 -14.44 22.73 -3.28
N LEU A 228 -13.96 23.92 -3.00
CA LEU A 228 -14.32 25.11 -3.77
C LEU A 228 -13.86 24.99 -5.22
N VAL A 229 -14.68 25.46 -6.16
CA VAL A 229 -14.33 25.48 -7.60
C VAL A 229 -13.07 26.31 -7.84
N ALA A 230 -12.88 27.40 -7.10
CA ALA A 230 -11.69 28.25 -7.17
C ALA A 230 -10.40 27.53 -6.76
N ASN A 231 -10.49 26.46 -5.96
CA ASN A 231 -9.35 25.67 -5.52
C ASN A 231 -9.01 24.52 -6.51
N LYS A 232 -9.78 24.38 -7.59
CA LYS A 232 -9.48 23.47 -8.70
C LYS A 232 -8.61 24.19 -9.73
N VAL A 233 -7.32 23.94 -9.69
CA VAL A 233 -6.33 24.60 -10.56
C VAL A 233 -5.93 23.67 -11.69
N ALA A 234 -6.00 24.12 -12.92
CA ALA A 234 -5.48 23.34 -14.05
C ALA A 234 -3.95 23.25 -13.98
N MET A 235 -3.42 22.06 -14.31
CA MET A 235 -1.98 21.83 -14.45
C MET A 235 -1.37 22.77 -15.48
N THR A 236 -0.16 23.26 -15.23
CA THR A 236 0.61 24.03 -16.23
C THR A 236 1.00 23.13 -17.40
N ALA A 237 0.78 23.61 -18.62
CA ALA A 237 0.65 22.82 -19.84
C ALA A 237 1.80 21.85 -20.16
N THR A 238 3.03 22.06 -19.70
CA THR A 238 4.14 21.13 -19.98
C THR A 238 4.68 20.53 -18.70
N PRO A 239 4.71 19.20 -18.54
CA PRO A 239 5.19 18.55 -17.31
C PRO A 239 6.71 18.64 -17.20
N THR A 240 7.21 19.60 -16.43
CA THR A 240 8.64 19.82 -16.12
C THR A 240 8.85 19.98 -14.62
N ALA A 241 10.09 19.91 -14.16
CA ALA A 241 10.42 20.19 -12.76
C ALA A 241 9.99 21.60 -12.33
N VAL A 242 10.17 22.60 -13.22
CA VAL A 242 9.82 24.01 -12.95
C VAL A 242 8.31 24.18 -12.85
N THR A 243 7.55 23.60 -13.79
CA THR A 243 6.08 23.70 -13.77
C THR A 243 5.49 22.95 -12.57
N ALA A 244 6.03 21.81 -12.18
CA ALA A 244 5.61 21.09 -10.97
C ALA A 244 5.84 21.94 -9.70
N THR A 245 6.98 22.63 -9.60
CA THR A 245 7.27 23.57 -8.50
C THR A 245 6.28 24.73 -8.48
N THR A 246 5.98 25.30 -9.65
CA THR A 246 5.01 26.40 -9.78
C THR A 246 3.61 25.95 -9.36
N ASP A 247 3.17 24.79 -9.81
CA ASP A 247 1.85 24.23 -9.49
C ASP A 247 1.72 23.89 -8.00
N ALA A 248 2.78 23.33 -7.38
CA ALA A 248 2.81 23.12 -5.93
C ALA A 248 2.67 24.45 -5.17
N GLY A 249 3.44 25.48 -5.57
CA GLY A 249 3.36 26.81 -4.98
C GLY A 249 1.98 27.46 -5.12
N ARG A 250 1.31 27.27 -6.27
CA ARG A 250 -0.07 27.77 -6.48
C ARG A 250 -1.06 27.12 -5.53
N LEU A 251 -1.00 25.79 -5.36
CA LEU A 251 -1.89 25.06 -4.44
C LEU A 251 -1.65 25.48 -2.98
N THR A 252 -0.38 25.59 -2.57
CA THR A 252 -0.03 26.04 -1.22
C THR A 252 -0.54 27.47 -0.96
N THR A 253 -0.33 28.39 -1.91
CA THR A 253 -0.80 29.78 -1.80
C THR A 253 -2.31 29.88 -1.66
N LEU A 254 -3.08 29.03 -2.35
CA LEU A 254 -4.54 28.99 -2.21
C LEU A 254 -4.99 28.67 -0.79
N LEU A 255 -4.38 27.67 -0.16
CA LEU A 255 -4.68 27.29 1.22
C LEU A 255 -4.25 28.39 2.21
N ASP A 256 -3.08 28.98 2.01
CA ASP A 256 -2.54 30.03 2.88
C ASP A 256 -3.38 31.32 2.78
N THR A 257 -3.78 31.72 1.57
CA THR A 257 -4.67 32.87 1.34
C THR A 257 -6.04 32.67 1.99
N ALA A 258 -6.52 31.42 2.06
CA ALA A 258 -7.75 31.08 2.75
C ALA A 258 -7.57 30.94 4.28
N ASN A 259 -6.40 31.26 4.82
CA ASN A 259 -6.05 31.10 6.24
C ASN A 259 -6.28 29.68 6.78
N VAL A 260 -6.07 28.66 5.96
CA VAL A 260 -6.17 27.26 6.39
C VAL A 260 -4.96 26.95 7.28
N PRO A 261 -5.16 26.39 8.49
CA PRO A 261 -4.05 25.98 9.36
C PRO A 261 -3.07 25.07 8.63
N ASP A 262 -1.78 25.14 9.00
CA ASP A 262 -0.74 24.22 8.53
C ASP A 262 -0.29 23.33 9.69
N THR A 263 -1.14 22.39 10.07
CA THR A 263 -0.88 21.46 11.19
C THR A 263 -0.53 20.06 10.71
N LYS A 264 -1.29 19.54 9.75
CA LYS A 264 -1.09 18.21 9.13
C LYS A 264 -1.48 18.27 7.67
N ARG A 265 -0.86 19.15 6.92
CA ARG A 265 -1.01 19.18 5.47
C ARG A 265 -0.38 17.95 4.83
N GLY A 266 -0.93 17.50 3.73
CA GLY A 266 -0.34 16.43 2.97
C GLY A 266 -0.94 16.31 1.59
N TRP A 267 -0.20 15.62 0.75
CA TRP A 267 -0.56 15.35 -0.63
C TRP A 267 -1.31 14.03 -0.74
N ILE A 268 -2.33 13.99 -1.60
CA ILE A 268 -2.88 12.73 -2.10
C ILE A 268 -2.71 12.70 -3.61
N MET A 269 -2.06 11.65 -4.10
CA MET A 269 -1.81 11.49 -5.54
C MET A 269 -1.73 10.02 -5.91
N ARG A 270 -1.78 9.75 -7.21
CA ARG A 270 -1.56 8.42 -7.77
C ARG A 270 -0.08 8.01 -7.70
N PRO A 271 0.21 6.69 -7.69
CA PRO A 271 1.60 6.21 -7.66
C PRO A 271 2.39 6.62 -8.90
N GLU A 272 1.76 6.73 -10.08
CA GLU A 272 2.41 7.16 -11.32
C GLU A 272 2.93 8.60 -11.20
N VAL A 273 2.10 9.50 -10.66
CA VAL A 273 2.45 10.91 -10.42
C VAL A 273 3.61 11.02 -9.43
N ARG A 274 3.54 10.28 -8.32
CA ARG A 274 4.62 10.25 -7.33
C ARG A 274 5.93 9.73 -7.92
N ASN A 275 5.88 8.67 -8.73
CA ASN A 275 7.06 8.10 -9.37
C ASN A 275 7.67 9.07 -10.38
N TRP A 276 6.84 9.81 -11.13
CA TRP A 276 7.32 10.87 -12.02
C TRP A 276 8.03 11.97 -11.21
N LEU A 277 7.45 12.47 -10.11
CA LEU A 277 8.09 13.45 -9.23
C LEU A 277 9.44 12.94 -8.68
N ALA A 278 9.54 11.66 -8.34
CA ALA A 278 10.76 11.05 -7.83
C ALA A 278 11.86 10.91 -8.90
N THR A 279 11.50 10.90 -10.19
CA THR A 279 12.44 10.64 -11.31
C THR A 279 12.74 11.86 -12.16
N VAL A 280 11.90 12.91 -12.08
CA VAL A 280 12.10 14.13 -12.88
C VAL A 280 13.42 14.81 -12.54
N ARG A 281 14.13 15.25 -13.61
CA ARG A 281 15.46 15.87 -13.49
C ARG A 281 15.43 17.31 -13.94
N ILE A 282 16.29 18.11 -13.32
CA ILE A 282 16.60 19.47 -13.78
C ILE A 282 17.62 19.41 -14.93
N ALA A 283 17.85 20.54 -15.60
CA ALA A 283 18.75 20.64 -16.75
C ALA A 283 20.19 20.15 -16.49
N THR A 284 20.64 20.20 -15.25
CA THR A 284 21.98 19.71 -14.83
C THR A 284 22.06 18.18 -14.66
N GLY A 285 20.93 17.46 -14.83
CA GLY A 285 20.83 16.01 -14.66
C GLY A 285 20.58 15.53 -13.22
N ALA A 286 20.58 16.43 -12.23
CA ALA A 286 20.23 16.08 -10.85
C ALA A 286 18.72 15.84 -10.71
N LEU A 287 18.31 15.07 -9.69
CA LEU A 287 16.90 14.92 -9.35
C LEU A 287 16.32 16.28 -8.90
N ALA A 288 15.13 16.61 -9.39
CA ALA A 288 14.48 17.86 -9.03
C ALA A 288 13.95 17.83 -7.58
N PHE A 289 13.41 16.67 -7.15
CA PHE A 289 12.79 16.49 -5.84
C PHE A 289 13.35 15.23 -5.15
N PRO A 290 14.60 15.28 -4.64
CA PRO A 290 15.22 14.13 -3.99
C PRO A 290 14.47 13.68 -2.73
N GLU A 291 13.76 14.59 -2.06
CA GLU A 291 12.95 14.30 -0.87
C GLU A 291 11.79 13.33 -1.15
N VAL A 292 11.25 13.32 -2.36
CA VAL A 292 10.15 12.40 -2.74
C VAL A 292 10.63 10.95 -2.70
N SER A 293 11.84 10.68 -3.15
CA SER A 293 12.42 9.33 -3.11
C SER A 293 12.98 8.96 -1.74
N ALA A 294 13.56 9.91 -1.01
CA ALA A 294 14.22 9.66 0.27
C ALA A 294 13.24 9.53 1.44
N SER A 295 12.23 10.39 1.53
CA SER A 295 11.34 10.49 2.69
C SER A 295 9.85 10.41 2.35
N ASN A 296 9.48 10.22 1.08
CA ASN A 296 8.10 10.27 0.60
C ASN A 296 7.39 11.59 0.98
N MET A 297 8.12 12.70 0.91
CA MET A 297 7.64 14.06 1.18
C MET A 297 7.83 14.92 -0.06
N TRP A 298 6.94 15.86 -0.28
CA TRP A 298 7.06 16.88 -1.32
C TRP A 298 6.70 18.24 -0.76
N TRP A 299 7.58 19.23 -0.95
CA TRP A 299 7.42 20.56 -0.36
C TRP A 299 7.23 20.53 1.17
N GLY A 300 7.92 19.62 1.88
CA GLY A 300 7.82 19.50 3.32
C GLY A 300 6.57 18.75 3.81
N TYR A 301 5.64 18.38 2.91
CA TYR A 301 4.41 17.68 3.27
C TYR A 301 4.46 16.18 2.87
N PRO A 302 3.91 15.28 3.69
CA PRO A 302 3.88 13.84 3.39
C PRO A 302 2.98 13.55 2.18
N ILE A 303 3.36 12.53 1.41
CA ILE A 303 2.61 12.04 0.26
C ILE A 303 1.84 10.78 0.65
N ALA A 304 0.54 10.81 0.50
CA ALA A 304 -0.31 9.63 0.53
C ALA A 304 -0.59 9.15 -0.90
N ILE A 305 -0.36 7.87 -1.14
CA ILE A 305 -0.48 7.28 -2.47
C ILE A 305 -1.76 6.46 -2.52
N SER A 306 -2.65 6.77 -3.46
CA SER A 306 -3.88 6.01 -3.69
C SER A 306 -4.14 5.75 -5.16
N ASN A 307 -4.45 4.49 -5.47
CA ASN A 307 -4.97 4.08 -6.77
C ASN A 307 -6.48 4.36 -6.92
N GLN A 308 -7.14 4.85 -5.86
CA GLN A 308 -8.58 5.15 -5.87
C GLN A 308 -8.90 6.49 -6.55
N ILE A 309 -7.90 7.32 -6.83
CA ILE A 309 -8.10 8.54 -7.62
C ILE A 309 -8.38 8.16 -9.07
N THR A 310 -9.49 8.63 -9.62
CA THR A 310 -9.89 8.35 -11.00
C THR A 310 -8.91 8.96 -12.00
N VAL A 311 -8.65 8.25 -13.08
CA VAL A 311 -7.95 8.78 -14.26
C VAL A 311 -8.99 9.26 -15.25
N ASP A 312 -9.05 10.57 -15.45
CA ASP A 312 -9.95 11.18 -16.41
C ASP A 312 -9.43 10.97 -17.84
N SER A 313 -10.29 10.45 -18.73
CA SER A 313 -9.97 10.22 -20.17
C SER A 313 -8.69 9.39 -20.39
N SER A 314 -8.32 8.53 -19.45
CA SER A 314 -7.13 7.65 -19.47
C SER A 314 -5.77 8.37 -19.53
N THR A 315 -5.71 9.69 -19.41
CA THR A 315 -4.48 10.48 -19.58
C THR A 315 -4.17 11.45 -18.46
N SER A 316 -5.11 11.72 -17.56
CA SER A 316 -4.93 12.72 -16.52
C SER A 316 -5.60 12.33 -15.21
N SER A 317 -5.07 12.81 -14.11
CA SER A 317 -5.63 12.59 -12.78
C SER A 317 -5.64 13.88 -11.95
N TYR A 318 -6.07 13.76 -10.72
CA TYR A 318 -6.03 14.83 -9.73
C TYR A 318 -4.84 14.64 -8.77
N VAL A 319 -4.24 15.74 -8.35
CA VAL A 319 -3.32 15.81 -7.21
C VAL A 319 -3.95 16.73 -6.19
N TYR A 320 -4.16 16.24 -4.98
CA TYR A 320 -4.79 16.99 -3.90
C TYR A 320 -3.74 17.43 -2.89
N LEU A 321 -3.83 18.69 -2.44
CA LEU A 321 -3.16 19.20 -1.25
C LEU A 321 -4.24 19.58 -0.25
N GLN A 322 -4.16 19.02 0.96
CA GLN A 322 -5.22 19.19 1.95
C GLN A 322 -4.69 19.24 3.38
N GLU A 323 -5.47 19.87 4.25
CA GLU A 323 -5.29 19.84 5.69
C GLU A 323 -6.18 18.73 6.27
N PHE A 324 -5.57 17.61 6.72
CA PHE A 324 -6.31 16.40 7.14
C PHE A 324 -7.23 16.61 8.35
N PRO A 325 -6.86 17.36 9.41
CA PRO A 325 -7.76 17.62 10.54
C PRO A 325 -9.05 18.38 10.20
N GLU A 326 -9.08 19.07 9.05
CA GLU A 326 -10.27 19.76 8.55
C GLU A 326 -11.29 18.81 7.89
N LEU A 327 -10.85 17.59 7.58
CA LEU A 327 -11.68 16.54 7.03
C LEU A 327 -12.30 15.73 8.17
N ILE A 328 -13.61 15.55 8.12
CA ILE A 328 -14.38 14.85 9.16
C ILE A 328 -14.94 13.56 8.58
N ILE A 329 -14.61 12.46 9.24
CA ILE A 329 -15.25 11.17 9.04
C ILE A 329 -16.21 10.97 10.20
N ALA A 330 -17.49 10.77 9.90
CA ALA A 330 -18.52 10.55 10.91
C ALA A 330 -18.94 9.08 10.90
N ASP A 331 -18.67 8.34 11.98
CA ASP A 331 -18.96 6.92 12.11
C ASP A 331 -20.17 6.69 13.00
N ALA A 332 -21.17 5.93 12.49
CA ALA A 332 -22.38 5.61 13.28
C ALA A 332 -22.15 4.42 14.20
N TYR A 333 -21.50 3.39 13.70
CA TYR A 333 -21.14 2.19 14.45
C TYR A 333 -19.92 1.50 13.80
N THR A 334 -19.25 0.69 14.60
CA THR A 334 -18.14 -0.14 14.11
C THR A 334 -18.67 -1.18 13.12
N MET A 335 -17.83 -1.59 12.17
CA MET A 335 -18.14 -2.61 11.19
C MET A 335 -18.73 -3.86 11.87
N GLN A 336 -19.90 -4.31 11.40
CA GLN A 336 -20.57 -5.52 11.84
C GLN A 336 -20.39 -6.59 10.78
N ILE A 337 -19.86 -7.76 11.21
CA ILE A 337 -19.66 -8.91 10.32
C ILE A 337 -20.50 -10.05 10.85
N ASP A 338 -21.47 -10.49 10.05
CA ASP A 338 -22.39 -11.57 10.35
C ASP A 338 -22.24 -12.69 9.33
N ALA A 339 -22.51 -13.94 9.74
CA ALA A 339 -22.57 -15.10 8.86
C ALA A 339 -23.95 -15.77 9.00
N SER A 340 -24.51 -16.24 7.88
CA SER A 340 -25.77 -16.96 7.86
C SER A 340 -25.80 -18.02 6.79
N SER A 341 -26.30 -19.21 7.15
CA SER A 341 -26.58 -20.33 6.24
C SER A 341 -28.00 -20.34 5.69
N GLU A 342 -28.88 -19.43 6.19
CA GLU A 342 -30.30 -19.36 5.83
C GLU A 342 -30.62 -18.07 5.04
N ALA A 343 -29.60 -17.38 4.52
CA ALA A 343 -29.78 -16.15 3.78
C ALA A 343 -30.17 -16.40 2.32
N ALA A 344 -30.71 -15.37 1.67
CA ALA A 344 -30.83 -15.33 0.22
C ALA A 344 -30.01 -14.18 -0.33
N TYR A 345 -29.46 -14.37 -1.53
CA TYR A 345 -28.70 -13.33 -2.23
C TYR A 345 -29.05 -13.34 -3.72
N THR A 346 -28.81 -12.22 -4.37
CA THR A 346 -28.94 -12.11 -5.82
C THR A 346 -27.58 -12.33 -6.44
N ASP A 347 -27.48 -13.25 -7.38
CA ASP A 347 -26.23 -13.53 -8.10
C ASP A 347 -25.92 -12.47 -9.18
N SER A 348 -24.83 -12.64 -9.91
CA SER A 348 -24.41 -11.75 -11.00
C SER A 348 -25.40 -11.72 -12.18
N THR A 349 -26.31 -12.70 -12.28
CA THR A 349 -27.35 -12.79 -13.30
C THR A 349 -28.69 -12.22 -12.84
N SER A 350 -28.71 -11.53 -11.68
CA SER A 350 -29.92 -11.01 -11.02
C SER A 350 -30.93 -12.09 -10.59
N THR A 351 -30.47 -13.34 -10.46
CA THR A 351 -31.31 -14.45 -9.97
C THR A 351 -31.23 -14.53 -8.45
N LEU A 352 -32.37 -14.66 -7.80
CA LEU A 352 -32.43 -14.89 -6.36
C LEU A 352 -31.99 -16.32 -6.03
N VAL A 353 -31.00 -16.44 -5.19
CA VAL A 353 -30.41 -17.70 -4.77
C VAL A 353 -30.60 -17.89 -3.28
N SER A 354 -31.08 -19.07 -2.87
CA SER A 354 -31.15 -19.49 -1.48
C SER A 354 -29.85 -20.18 -1.10
N THR A 355 -29.24 -19.76 0.02
CA THR A 355 -28.03 -20.41 0.55
C THR A 355 -28.33 -21.83 1.04
N PHE A 356 -29.57 -22.08 1.52
CA PHE A 356 -29.96 -23.38 1.99
C PHE A 356 -30.02 -24.41 0.84
N ASP A 357 -30.50 -24.02 -0.34
CA ASP A 357 -30.60 -24.92 -1.49
C ASP A 357 -29.24 -25.25 -2.10
N ARG A 358 -28.22 -24.41 -1.88
CA ARG A 358 -26.86 -24.59 -2.44
C ARG A 358 -25.82 -25.05 -1.43
N ASP A 359 -26.22 -25.31 -0.18
CA ASP A 359 -25.30 -25.60 0.94
C ASP A 359 -24.17 -24.55 1.04
N GLU A 360 -24.56 -23.28 1.10
CA GLU A 360 -23.64 -22.15 1.19
C GLU A 360 -23.85 -21.39 2.51
N THR A 361 -22.79 -20.77 3.00
CA THR A 361 -22.82 -19.78 4.09
C THR A 361 -22.48 -18.40 3.51
N VAL A 362 -23.31 -17.41 3.80
CA VAL A 362 -23.05 -16.01 3.39
C VAL A 362 -22.45 -15.25 4.54
N ILE A 363 -21.30 -14.61 4.27
CA ILE A 363 -20.70 -13.63 5.16
C ILE A 363 -21.13 -12.24 4.66
N ARG A 364 -21.65 -11.42 5.58
CA ARG A 364 -22.06 -10.04 5.34
C ARG A 364 -21.27 -9.12 6.26
N ALA A 365 -20.70 -8.04 5.71
CA ALA A 365 -20.17 -6.94 6.49
C ALA A 365 -20.95 -5.66 6.18
N ILE A 366 -21.27 -4.89 7.20
CA ILE A 366 -21.98 -3.60 7.08
C ILE A 366 -21.28 -2.60 7.99
N GLU A 367 -21.05 -1.39 7.46
CA GLU A 367 -20.63 -0.21 8.19
C GLU A 367 -21.48 0.99 7.78
N MET A 368 -21.51 2.02 8.61
CA MET A 368 -22.27 3.23 8.34
C MET A 368 -21.46 4.44 8.73
N HIS A 369 -21.12 5.26 7.75
CA HIS A 369 -20.32 6.46 7.92
C HIS A 369 -20.79 7.58 6.97
N ASP A 370 -20.28 8.78 7.19
CA ASP A 370 -20.38 9.90 6.25
C ASP A 370 -19.09 10.70 6.26
N PHE A 371 -18.93 11.56 5.26
CA PHE A 371 -17.73 12.37 5.09
C PHE A 371 -18.12 13.84 4.89
N GLY A 372 -17.32 14.75 5.45
CA GLY A 372 -17.52 16.16 5.27
C GLY A 372 -16.28 16.99 5.56
N MET A 373 -16.33 18.27 5.25
CA MET A 373 -15.25 19.22 5.44
C MET A 373 -15.72 20.36 6.35
N ARG A 374 -14.90 20.71 7.35
CA ARG A 374 -15.16 21.88 8.19
C ARG A 374 -15.21 23.15 7.34
N HIS A 375 -14.19 23.31 6.50
CA HIS A 375 -14.08 24.40 5.55
C HIS A 375 -13.80 23.88 4.14
N ASN A 376 -14.62 24.23 3.19
CA ASN A 376 -14.46 23.78 1.80
C ASN A 376 -13.21 24.36 1.11
N ALA A 377 -12.58 25.36 1.75
CA ALA A 377 -11.32 25.95 1.31
C ALA A 377 -10.08 25.14 1.78
N SER A 378 -10.24 24.15 2.67
CA SER A 378 -9.12 23.39 3.26
C SER A 378 -8.47 22.38 2.32
N VAL A 379 -8.95 22.27 1.10
CA VAL A 379 -8.41 21.43 0.04
C VAL A 379 -8.20 22.26 -1.22
N ALA A 380 -7.06 22.04 -1.87
CA ALA A 380 -6.78 22.52 -3.22
C ALA A 380 -6.37 21.32 -4.10
N ALA A 381 -6.74 21.35 -5.38
CA ALA A 381 -6.45 20.27 -6.30
C ALA A 381 -5.86 20.77 -7.61
N LEU A 382 -4.85 20.08 -8.08
CA LEU A 382 -4.38 20.20 -9.46
C LEU A 382 -5.23 19.27 -10.34
N THR A 383 -5.85 19.82 -11.37
CA THR A 383 -6.71 19.10 -12.30
C THR A 383 -6.00 18.85 -13.62
N GLY A 384 -6.33 17.76 -14.29
CA GLY A 384 -5.73 17.45 -15.58
C GLY A 384 -4.24 17.10 -15.48
N CYS A 385 -3.80 16.56 -14.34
CA CYS A 385 -2.41 16.20 -14.12
C CYS A 385 -2.01 15.00 -14.98
N THR A 386 -1.09 15.21 -15.90
CA THR A 386 -0.55 14.18 -16.83
C THR A 386 0.81 13.64 -16.38
N TRP A 387 1.29 14.00 -15.19
CA TRP A 387 2.60 13.58 -14.70
C TRP A 387 2.70 12.07 -14.56
N GLY A 388 3.51 11.44 -15.43
CA GLY A 388 3.73 9.98 -15.40
C GLY A 388 2.51 9.14 -15.78
N ILE A 389 1.41 9.74 -16.23
CA ILE A 389 0.23 9.04 -16.73
C ILE A 389 0.38 8.99 -18.25
N ALA A 390 0.54 7.77 -18.81
CA ALA A 390 0.72 7.52 -20.23
C ALA A 390 -0.58 7.00 -20.86
#